data_0fb2618302e280fea7ec5c2aee0f6dd8
#
_entry.id   0fb2618302e280fea7ec5c2aee0f6dd8
#
_cell.length_a   1.000
_cell.length_b   1.000
_cell.length_c   1.000
_cell.angle_alpha   90.00
_cell.angle_beta   90.00
_cell.angle_gamma   90.00
#
_symmetry.space_group_name_H-M   'P 1'
#
loop_
_entity.id
_entity.type
_entity.pdbx_description
1 polymer ?
#
loop_
_entity_poly.entity_id
_entity_poly.type
_entity_poly.pdbx_seq_one_letter_code
_entity_poly.pdbx_strand_id
1 'polypeptide(L)'
;MTEPKKLGKDEIRGELGQGAMGIVYEGFDPMIGRRVALKTVRREQLDRAEVEEILARFKREAQAAGRLNHPNVVQIYEYGEDEGTAFIAMEFVEGRELRDHFDASERFPMAEIVRIMGQLLEALDYSHKNGVVHRDIKPANIILLKDGTVKVADFGIARIESSNLTQAGSVLGTPSYMSPEQFMGQTVDGRSDLFSAGVILYQFLTGEKPFTGALTTSNPGGMSPSHCSV
;
A
#
# COMPACT_ATOMS: atom_id res chain seq x y z
N MET A 1 16.57 20.87 -3.36
CA MET A 1 16.36 20.97 -1.88
C MET A 1 17.33 20.01 -1.22
N THR A 2 17.99 20.40 -0.15
CA THR A 2 18.82 19.48 0.64
C THR A 2 17.91 18.47 1.32
N GLU A 3 18.22 17.18 1.23
CA GLU A 3 17.49 16.13 1.95
C GLU A 3 17.47 16.45 3.46
N PRO A 4 16.31 16.29 4.11
CA PRO A 4 16.23 16.49 5.56
C PRO A 4 17.17 15.50 6.25
N LYS A 5 17.94 15.97 7.21
CA LYS A 5 18.84 15.09 7.99
C LYS A 5 18.09 14.35 9.10
N LYS A 6 16.90 14.82 9.44
CA LYS A 6 16.10 14.35 10.56
C LYS A 6 14.62 14.64 10.31
N LEU A 7 13.73 13.80 10.82
CA LEU A 7 12.28 14.04 10.90
C LEU A 7 11.81 13.70 12.31
N GLY A 8 11.34 14.71 13.03
CA GLY A 8 11.03 14.59 14.46
C GLY A 8 12.28 14.16 15.25
N LYS A 9 12.19 13.03 15.93
CA LYS A 9 13.32 12.43 16.70
C LYS A 9 14.21 11.52 15.85
N ASP A 10 13.75 11.08 14.67
CA ASP A 10 14.37 10.03 13.88
C ASP A 10 15.41 10.62 12.90
N GLU A 11 16.62 10.05 12.91
CA GLU A 11 17.72 10.39 12.00
C GLU A 11 17.48 9.72 10.64
N ILE A 12 17.57 10.47 9.54
CA ILE A 12 17.48 9.90 8.18
C ILE A 12 18.82 9.31 7.79
N ARG A 13 18.81 8.05 7.34
CA ARG A 13 19.99 7.30 6.88
C ARG A 13 20.04 7.10 5.37
N GLY A 14 18.90 7.18 4.69
CA GLY A 14 18.83 7.04 3.24
C GLY A 14 17.41 7.05 2.72
N GLU A 15 17.23 7.12 1.41
CA GLU A 15 15.95 6.98 0.72
C GLU A 15 15.72 5.49 0.41
N LEU A 16 14.54 4.97 0.78
CA LEU A 16 14.11 3.62 0.46
C LEU A 16 13.31 3.57 -0.84
N GLY A 17 12.60 4.64 -1.15
CA GLY A 17 11.82 4.74 -2.38
C GLY A 17 10.96 5.98 -2.45
N GLN A 18 10.47 6.24 -3.67
CA GLN A 18 9.62 7.37 -3.98
C GLN A 18 8.29 6.88 -4.55
N GLY A 19 7.20 7.27 -3.91
CA GLY A 19 5.83 6.95 -4.37
C GLY A 19 5.06 8.20 -4.80
N ALA A 20 3.82 8.01 -5.24
CA ALA A 20 2.93 9.10 -5.63
C ALA A 20 2.66 10.09 -4.48
N MET A 21 2.61 9.60 -3.25
CA MET A 21 2.29 10.41 -2.05
C MET A 21 3.50 11.11 -1.44
N GLY A 22 4.72 10.63 -1.68
CA GLY A 22 5.91 11.18 -1.04
C GLY A 22 7.10 10.24 -1.12
N ILE A 23 8.06 10.49 -0.26
CA ILE A 23 9.30 9.72 -0.17
C ILE A 23 9.23 8.86 1.10
N VAL A 24 9.75 7.65 1.01
CA VAL A 24 9.98 6.77 2.15
C VAL A 24 11.46 6.74 2.44
N TYR A 25 11.84 7.09 3.66
CA TYR A 25 13.23 7.08 4.11
C TYR A 25 13.49 5.93 5.09
N GLU A 26 14.72 5.42 5.08
CA GLU A 26 15.26 4.69 6.21
C GLU A 26 15.61 5.67 7.31
N GLY A 27 15.04 5.50 8.49
CA GLY A 27 15.29 6.28 9.67
C GLY A 27 15.88 5.44 10.81
N PHE A 28 16.38 6.13 11.82
CA PHE A 28 16.86 5.52 13.04
C PHE A 28 16.38 6.33 14.25
N ASP A 29 15.66 5.67 15.14
CA ASP A 29 15.23 6.24 16.43
C ASP A 29 16.37 6.09 17.44
N PRO A 30 17.12 7.17 17.75
CA PRO A 30 18.27 7.11 18.64
C PRO A 30 17.86 6.90 20.12
N MET A 31 16.60 7.19 20.47
CA MET A 31 16.13 7.09 21.87
C MET A 31 15.97 5.63 22.30
N ILE A 32 15.61 4.75 21.38
CA ILE A 32 15.39 3.33 21.66
C ILE A 32 16.25 2.41 20.80
N GLY A 33 17.12 3.00 19.96
CA GLY A 33 18.13 2.26 19.18
C GLY A 33 17.55 1.35 18.11
N ARG A 34 16.50 1.78 17.38
CA ARG A 34 15.88 0.95 16.33
C ARG A 34 15.82 1.64 14.98
N ARG A 35 15.81 0.82 13.92
CA ARG A 35 15.51 1.26 12.55
C ARG A 35 14.00 1.48 12.40
N VAL A 36 13.64 2.50 11.64
CA VAL A 36 12.25 2.84 11.29
C VAL A 36 12.15 3.15 9.80
N ALA A 37 10.98 2.99 9.21
CA ALA A 37 10.67 3.56 7.92
C ALA A 37 9.87 4.87 8.14
N LEU A 38 10.27 5.94 7.46
CA LEU A 38 9.66 7.27 7.58
C LEU A 38 8.99 7.61 6.26
N LYS A 39 7.66 7.55 6.20
CA LYS A 39 6.88 7.90 5.03
C LYS A 39 6.42 9.35 5.12
N THR A 40 6.79 10.18 4.14
CA THR A 40 6.44 11.60 4.09
C THR A 40 5.33 11.87 3.09
N VAL A 41 4.66 13.03 3.23
CA VAL A 41 3.68 13.53 2.26
C VAL A 41 4.27 14.68 1.46
N ARG A 42 4.18 14.61 0.12
CA ARG A 42 4.55 15.71 -0.76
C ARG A 42 3.51 16.83 -0.67
N ARG A 43 4.01 18.06 -0.48
CA ARG A 43 3.20 19.29 -0.50
C ARG A 43 3.38 20.10 -1.77
N GLU A 44 4.32 19.68 -2.63
CA GLU A 44 4.69 20.40 -3.84
C GLU A 44 3.55 20.31 -4.86
N GLN A 45 3.19 21.44 -5.46
CA GLN A 45 2.16 21.58 -6.52
C GLN A 45 0.68 21.55 -6.05
N LEU A 46 0.43 21.59 -4.74
CA LEU A 46 -0.93 21.63 -4.20
C LEU A 46 -1.23 23.03 -3.64
N ASP A 47 -2.48 23.47 -3.74
CA ASP A 47 -2.90 24.65 -3.04
C ASP A 47 -3.04 24.41 -1.53
N ARG A 48 -3.20 25.49 -0.74
CA ARG A 48 -3.23 25.39 0.72
C ARG A 48 -4.40 24.55 1.24
N ALA A 49 -5.57 24.63 0.58
CA ALA A 49 -6.76 23.90 1.00
C ALA A 49 -6.62 22.40 0.69
N GLU A 50 -6.04 22.04 -0.46
CA GLU A 50 -5.74 20.66 -0.84
C GLU A 50 -4.72 20.03 0.12
N VAL A 51 -3.67 20.78 0.49
CA VAL A 51 -2.67 20.31 1.47
C VAL A 51 -3.33 20.03 2.82
N GLU A 52 -4.17 20.93 3.34
CA GLU A 52 -4.85 20.73 4.63
C GLU A 52 -5.75 19.48 4.61
N GLU A 53 -6.47 19.24 3.52
CA GLU A 53 -7.32 18.07 3.35
C GLU A 53 -6.50 16.78 3.32
N ILE A 54 -5.42 16.74 2.55
CA ILE A 54 -4.52 15.58 2.45
C ILE A 54 -3.90 15.27 3.81
N LEU A 55 -3.40 16.27 4.53
CA LEU A 55 -2.81 16.08 5.85
C LEU A 55 -3.82 15.55 6.87
N ALA A 56 -5.05 16.10 6.87
CA ALA A 56 -6.10 15.62 7.76
C ALA A 56 -6.49 14.17 7.47
N ARG A 57 -6.48 13.74 6.21
CA ARG A 57 -6.71 12.35 5.81
C ARG A 57 -5.54 11.46 6.23
N PHE A 58 -4.31 11.85 5.91
CA PHE A 58 -3.09 11.13 6.26
C PHE A 58 -3.00 10.86 7.76
N LYS A 59 -3.30 11.88 8.58
CA LYS A 59 -3.36 11.75 10.04
C LYS A 59 -4.44 10.76 10.49
N ARG A 60 -5.67 10.87 9.95
CA ARG A 60 -6.77 9.95 10.33
C ARG A 60 -6.47 8.50 9.96
N GLU A 61 -5.87 8.27 8.80
CA GLU A 61 -5.51 6.94 8.33
C GLU A 61 -4.37 6.35 9.14
N ALA A 62 -3.34 7.17 9.46
CA ALA A 62 -2.29 6.77 10.40
C ALA A 62 -2.86 6.38 11.77
N GLN A 63 -3.82 7.14 12.29
CA GLN A 63 -4.47 6.84 13.56
C GLN A 63 -5.30 5.55 13.54
N ALA A 64 -5.98 5.26 12.43
CA ALA A 64 -6.76 4.03 12.28
C ALA A 64 -5.83 2.81 12.17
N ALA A 65 -4.83 2.87 11.27
CA ALA A 65 -3.86 1.81 11.08
C ALA A 65 -2.92 1.61 12.28
N GLY A 66 -2.63 2.68 13.02
CA GLY A 66 -1.79 2.63 14.23
C GLY A 66 -2.40 1.83 15.39
N ARG A 67 -3.71 1.52 15.33
CA ARG A 67 -4.37 0.64 16.30
C ARG A 67 -4.21 -0.85 15.98
N LEU A 68 -3.78 -1.16 14.75
CA LEU A 68 -3.57 -2.55 14.32
C LEU A 68 -2.26 -3.07 14.91
N ASN A 69 -2.32 -4.19 15.60
CA ASN A 69 -1.16 -4.90 16.13
C ASN A 69 -1.28 -6.38 15.76
N HIS A 70 -0.64 -6.76 14.67
CA HIS A 70 -0.70 -8.11 14.13
C HIS A 70 0.64 -8.48 13.49
N PRO A 71 1.13 -9.74 13.61
CA PRO A 71 2.43 -10.14 13.07
C PRO A 71 2.58 -9.89 11.56
N ASN A 72 1.49 -9.96 10.81
CA ASN A 72 1.48 -9.76 9.37
C ASN A 72 1.07 -8.35 8.92
N VAL A 73 1.02 -7.37 9.84
CA VAL A 73 0.76 -5.96 9.55
C VAL A 73 1.99 -5.13 9.90
N VAL A 74 2.41 -4.23 9.02
CA VAL A 74 3.47 -3.25 9.34
C VAL A 74 2.96 -2.30 10.41
N GLN A 75 3.66 -2.29 11.56
CA GLN A 75 3.25 -1.50 12.71
C GLN A 75 3.54 -0.02 12.49
N ILE A 76 2.55 0.84 12.67
CA ILE A 76 2.75 2.28 12.76
C ILE A 76 3.13 2.63 14.20
N TYR A 77 4.18 3.45 14.35
CA TYR A 77 4.69 3.88 15.65
C TYR A 77 4.26 5.28 16.01
N GLU A 78 4.32 6.20 15.03
CA GLU A 78 4.09 7.61 15.27
C GLU A 78 3.61 8.32 14.00
N TYR A 79 2.75 9.32 14.17
CA TYR A 79 2.51 10.37 13.19
C TYR A 79 3.14 11.66 13.73
N GLY A 80 3.91 12.35 12.92
CA GLY A 80 4.55 13.62 13.28
C GLY A 80 4.48 14.66 12.16
N GLU A 81 4.77 15.90 12.57
CA GLU A 81 5.00 17.02 11.65
C GLU A 81 6.28 17.73 12.09
N ASP A 82 7.21 17.91 11.16
CA ASP A 82 8.48 18.57 11.40
C ASP A 82 8.83 19.47 10.22
N GLU A 83 9.20 20.73 10.50
CA GLU A 83 9.54 21.77 9.51
C GLU A 83 8.55 21.84 8.33
N GLY A 84 7.26 21.66 8.63
CA GLY A 84 6.21 21.69 7.61
C GLY A 84 6.05 20.38 6.82
N THR A 85 6.79 19.32 7.11
CA THR A 85 6.66 17.99 6.51
C THR A 85 5.90 17.06 7.45
N ALA A 86 4.78 16.49 6.99
CA ALA A 86 4.09 15.45 7.73
C ALA A 86 4.72 14.09 7.42
N PHE A 87 4.87 13.26 8.43
CA PHE A 87 5.45 11.93 8.30
C PHE A 87 4.76 10.90 9.19
N ILE A 88 4.90 9.63 8.81
CA ILE A 88 4.56 8.46 9.61
C ILE A 88 5.85 7.69 9.85
N ALA A 89 6.18 7.44 11.11
CA ALA A 89 7.22 6.49 11.50
C ALA A 89 6.59 5.11 11.71
N MET A 90 7.15 4.09 11.08
CA MET A 90 6.63 2.73 11.10
C MET A 90 7.74 1.68 11.17
N GLU A 91 7.35 0.45 11.37
CA GLU A 91 8.24 -0.71 11.36
C GLU A 91 9.09 -0.74 10.09
N PHE A 92 10.41 -0.78 10.26
CA PHE A 92 11.32 -1.06 9.16
C PHE A 92 11.34 -2.56 8.90
N VAL A 93 10.88 -2.97 7.73
CA VAL A 93 10.76 -4.38 7.35
C VAL A 93 11.90 -4.76 6.41
N GLU A 94 12.75 -5.69 6.84
CA GLU A 94 13.79 -6.28 5.99
C GLU A 94 13.24 -7.42 5.16
N GLY A 95 12.69 -7.08 4.01
CA GLY A 95 12.07 -8.04 3.10
C GLY A 95 12.13 -7.55 1.66
N ARG A 96 11.52 -8.32 0.78
CA ARG A 96 11.38 -7.98 -0.63
C ARG A 96 9.89 -7.86 -0.96
N GLU A 97 9.51 -6.83 -1.69
CA GLU A 97 8.13 -6.67 -2.15
C GLU A 97 7.71 -7.83 -3.05
N LEU A 98 6.48 -8.28 -2.92
CA LEU A 98 5.95 -9.33 -3.80
C LEU A 98 5.94 -8.89 -5.27
N ARG A 99 5.85 -7.57 -5.53
CA ARG A 99 6.02 -6.99 -6.86
C ARG A 99 7.36 -7.39 -7.49
N ASP A 100 8.45 -7.28 -6.75
CA ASP A 100 9.80 -7.55 -7.27
C ASP A 100 10.01 -9.03 -7.60
N HIS A 101 9.32 -9.93 -6.87
CA HIS A 101 9.28 -11.36 -7.19
C HIS A 101 8.52 -11.62 -8.49
N PHE A 102 7.37 -10.97 -8.68
CA PHE A 102 6.59 -11.10 -9.91
C PHE A 102 7.31 -10.49 -11.13
N ASP A 103 7.93 -9.33 -10.97
CA ASP A 103 8.69 -8.66 -12.03
C ASP A 103 9.92 -9.49 -12.45
N ALA A 104 10.51 -10.24 -11.50
CA ALA A 104 11.56 -11.22 -11.77
C ALA A 104 11.02 -12.56 -12.33
N SER A 105 9.70 -12.68 -12.54
CA SER A 105 9.05 -13.92 -13.00
C SER A 105 9.33 -15.13 -12.12
N GLU A 106 9.55 -14.92 -10.83
CA GLU A 106 9.78 -15.98 -9.85
C GLU A 106 8.53 -16.84 -9.68
N ARG A 107 8.71 -18.17 -9.59
CA ARG A 107 7.62 -19.12 -9.38
C ARG A 107 7.70 -19.69 -7.98
N PHE A 108 6.58 -19.69 -7.29
CA PHE A 108 6.46 -20.21 -5.94
C PHE A 108 5.84 -21.61 -5.94
N PRO A 109 6.34 -22.56 -5.13
CA PRO A 109 5.66 -23.82 -4.89
C PRO A 109 4.25 -23.61 -4.32
N MET A 110 3.31 -24.48 -4.65
CA MET A 110 1.92 -24.36 -4.19
C MET A 110 1.79 -24.20 -2.66
N ALA A 111 2.58 -24.96 -1.90
CA ALA A 111 2.58 -24.88 -0.44
C ALA A 111 2.99 -23.48 0.07
N GLU A 112 3.91 -22.82 -0.63
CA GLU A 112 4.35 -21.47 -0.30
C GLU A 112 3.29 -20.42 -0.68
N ILE A 113 2.65 -20.58 -1.84
CA ILE A 113 1.52 -19.71 -2.25
C ILE A 113 0.42 -19.79 -1.18
N VAL A 114 0.03 -20.98 -0.75
CA VAL A 114 -1.00 -21.17 0.29
C VAL A 114 -0.59 -20.49 1.60
N ARG A 115 0.69 -20.60 1.99
CA ARG A 115 1.21 -19.98 3.21
C ARG A 115 1.20 -18.45 3.13
N ILE A 116 1.63 -17.88 2.00
CA ILE A 116 1.65 -16.43 1.77
C ILE A 116 0.21 -15.89 1.77
N MET A 117 -0.68 -16.52 1.02
CA MET A 117 -2.09 -16.11 0.94
C MET A 117 -2.80 -16.26 2.29
N GLY A 118 -2.53 -17.32 3.05
CA GLY A 118 -3.06 -17.50 4.40
C GLY A 118 -2.71 -16.34 5.31
N GLN A 119 -1.43 -15.95 5.38
CA GLN A 119 -0.97 -14.83 6.19
C GLN A 119 -1.57 -13.48 5.72
N LEU A 120 -1.70 -13.26 4.40
CA LEU A 120 -2.37 -12.09 3.86
C LEU A 120 -3.83 -12.01 4.32
N LEU A 121 -4.57 -13.11 4.18
CA LEU A 121 -5.98 -13.17 4.56
C LEU A 121 -6.19 -13.02 6.07
N GLU A 122 -5.29 -13.55 6.90
CA GLU A 122 -5.30 -13.35 8.36
C GLU A 122 -5.10 -11.88 8.72
N ALA A 123 -4.16 -11.18 8.06
CA ALA A 123 -3.98 -9.74 8.25
C ALA A 123 -5.22 -8.93 7.86
N LEU A 124 -5.87 -9.28 6.73
CA LEU A 124 -7.08 -8.63 6.26
C LEU A 124 -8.27 -8.89 7.19
N ASP A 125 -8.49 -10.13 7.61
CA ASP A 125 -9.56 -10.48 8.57
C ASP A 125 -9.40 -9.71 9.88
N TYR A 126 -8.16 -9.66 10.41
CA TYR A 126 -7.85 -8.90 11.61
C TYR A 126 -8.16 -7.40 11.43
N SER A 127 -7.73 -6.79 10.32
CA SER A 127 -7.96 -5.36 10.07
C SER A 127 -9.45 -5.05 9.90
N HIS A 128 -10.19 -5.88 9.16
CA HIS A 128 -11.62 -5.70 8.95
C HIS A 128 -12.42 -5.82 10.26
N LYS A 129 -12.07 -6.76 11.15
CA LYS A 129 -12.66 -6.87 12.49
C LYS A 129 -12.39 -5.64 13.36
N ASN A 130 -11.31 -4.92 13.10
CA ASN A 130 -10.98 -3.65 13.76
C ASN A 130 -11.51 -2.41 13.00
N GLY A 131 -12.38 -2.60 11.99
CA GLY A 131 -13.00 -1.52 11.24
C GLY A 131 -12.08 -0.83 10.22
N VAL A 132 -10.94 -1.44 9.89
CA VAL A 132 -9.97 -0.90 8.94
C VAL A 132 -9.99 -1.72 7.66
N VAL A 133 -10.35 -1.09 6.54
CA VAL A 133 -10.27 -1.66 5.18
C VAL A 133 -9.03 -1.12 4.51
N HIS A 134 -8.22 -1.99 3.89
CA HIS A 134 -6.93 -1.61 3.30
C HIS A 134 -7.07 -0.75 2.04
N ARG A 135 -7.95 -1.15 1.11
CA ARG A 135 -8.32 -0.44 -0.13
C ARG A 135 -7.24 -0.33 -1.22
N ASP A 136 -6.03 -0.82 -0.97
CA ASP A 136 -4.92 -0.80 -1.94
C ASP A 136 -4.07 -2.06 -1.82
N ILE A 137 -4.72 -3.22 -1.75
CA ILE A 137 -4.03 -4.51 -1.76
C ILE A 137 -3.44 -4.74 -3.14
N LYS A 138 -2.11 -4.75 -3.21
CA LYS A 138 -1.31 -4.98 -4.41
C LYS A 138 0.07 -5.54 -4.05
N PRO A 139 0.80 -6.19 -4.97
CA PRO A 139 2.11 -6.79 -4.68
C PRO A 139 3.15 -5.85 -4.11
N ALA A 140 3.10 -4.56 -4.41
CA ALA A 140 4.00 -3.54 -3.86
C ALA A 140 3.78 -3.28 -2.35
N ASN A 141 2.57 -3.57 -1.83
CA ASN A 141 2.23 -3.38 -0.43
C ASN A 141 2.35 -4.67 0.40
N ILE A 142 2.90 -5.74 -0.18
CA ILE A 142 3.10 -7.03 0.47
C ILE A 142 4.60 -7.33 0.47
N ILE A 143 5.19 -7.41 1.66
CA ILE A 143 6.62 -7.64 1.84
C ILE A 143 6.81 -9.07 2.35
N LEU A 144 7.64 -9.83 1.64
CA LEU A 144 8.02 -11.19 2.01
C LEU A 144 9.40 -11.18 2.67
N LEU A 145 9.47 -11.61 3.93
CA LEU A 145 10.71 -11.72 4.69
C LEU A 145 11.43 -13.03 4.34
N LYS A 146 12.72 -13.10 4.67
CA LYS A 146 13.56 -14.28 4.40
C LYS A 146 13.09 -15.55 5.11
N ASP A 147 12.45 -15.43 6.27
CA ASP A 147 11.85 -16.55 7.01
C ASP A 147 10.48 -16.97 6.48
N GLY A 148 9.99 -16.26 5.46
CA GLY A 148 8.70 -16.45 4.82
C GLY A 148 7.53 -15.78 5.55
N THR A 149 7.79 -14.93 6.51
CA THR A 149 6.76 -14.06 7.10
C THR A 149 6.30 -13.03 6.08
N VAL A 150 4.99 -12.82 6.00
CA VAL A 150 4.37 -11.77 5.18
C VAL A 150 4.09 -10.55 6.05
N LYS A 151 4.43 -9.37 5.56
CA LYS A 151 4.06 -8.08 6.15
C LYS A 151 3.26 -7.27 5.14
N VAL A 152 2.05 -6.86 5.53
CA VAL A 152 1.19 -5.98 4.73
C VAL A 152 1.43 -4.54 5.19
N ALA A 153 1.85 -3.70 4.25
CA ALA A 153 2.15 -2.29 4.45
C ALA A 153 1.02 -1.38 3.93
N ASP A 154 1.02 -0.12 4.33
CA ASP A 154 0.18 0.95 3.78
C ASP A 154 -1.34 0.77 3.99
N PHE A 155 -1.76 0.23 5.15
CA PHE A 155 -3.17 0.17 5.52
C PHE A 155 -3.83 1.54 5.51
N GLY A 156 -4.90 1.69 4.74
CA GLY A 156 -5.79 2.85 4.75
C GLY A 156 -5.24 4.12 4.07
N ILE A 157 -3.93 4.20 3.72
CA ILE A 157 -3.28 5.41 3.20
C ILE A 157 -3.69 5.72 1.74
N ALA A 158 -4.25 4.77 1.02
CA ALA A 158 -4.60 4.88 -0.41
C ALA A 158 -5.80 5.79 -0.72
N ARG A 159 -6.60 6.17 0.28
CA ARG A 159 -7.77 7.03 0.05
C ARG A 159 -7.41 8.44 -0.41
N ILE A 160 -6.16 8.85 -0.23
CA ILE A 160 -5.62 10.13 -0.68
C ILE A 160 -5.43 10.13 -2.20
N GLU A 161 -5.02 8.99 -2.79
CA GLU A 161 -4.78 8.88 -4.23
C GLU A 161 -6.08 8.88 -5.05
N SER A 162 -7.15 8.25 -4.56
CA SER A 162 -8.39 8.06 -5.32
C SER A 162 -9.23 9.35 -5.49
N SER A 163 -9.11 10.34 -4.60
CA SER A 163 -9.85 11.60 -4.72
C SER A 163 -9.31 12.52 -5.82
N ASN A 164 -8.02 12.43 -6.13
CA ASN A 164 -7.39 13.23 -7.20
C ASN A 164 -7.50 12.54 -8.58
N LEU A 165 -7.72 11.22 -8.62
CA LEU A 165 -7.87 10.44 -9.84
C LEU A 165 -9.16 10.76 -10.61
N THR A 166 -10.24 11.13 -9.92
CA THR A 166 -11.53 11.45 -10.54
C THR A 166 -11.57 12.84 -11.19
N GLN A 167 -10.70 13.78 -10.79
CA GLN A 167 -10.67 15.11 -11.37
C GLN A 167 -9.78 15.25 -12.61
N ALA A 168 -8.75 14.42 -12.77
CA ALA A 168 -7.74 14.61 -13.82
C ALA A 168 -7.92 13.72 -15.06
N GLY A 169 -8.87 12.77 -15.09
CA GLY A 169 -9.08 11.87 -16.26
C GLY A 169 -7.90 10.96 -16.60
N SER A 170 -6.81 11.00 -15.82
CA SER A 170 -5.63 10.16 -15.98
C SER A 170 -5.55 9.18 -14.82
N VAL A 171 -5.83 7.91 -15.09
CA VAL A 171 -5.60 6.81 -14.15
C VAL A 171 -4.09 6.64 -13.97
N LEU A 172 -3.52 7.30 -12.97
CA LEU A 172 -2.11 7.12 -12.60
C LEU A 172 -2.00 5.85 -11.75
N GLY A 173 -1.43 4.79 -12.30
CA GLY A 173 -1.29 3.48 -11.69
C GLY A 173 -2.06 2.41 -12.46
N THR A 174 -1.59 1.16 -12.37
CA THR A 174 -2.24 0.04 -13.05
C THR A 174 -3.43 -0.42 -12.21
N PRO A 175 -4.68 -0.22 -12.64
CA PRO A 175 -5.87 -0.57 -11.87
C PRO A 175 -6.13 -2.09 -11.83
N SER A 176 -5.12 -2.89 -12.20
CA SER A 176 -5.22 -4.35 -12.35
C SER A 176 -5.63 -5.09 -11.08
N TYR A 177 -5.45 -4.48 -9.90
CA TYR A 177 -5.83 -5.07 -8.60
C TYR A 177 -7.06 -4.40 -8.00
N MET A 178 -7.57 -3.32 -8.62
CA MET A 178 -8.69 -2.53 -8.12
C MET A 178 -10.01 -3.30 -8.30
N SER A 179 -10.84 -3.32 -7.27
CA SER A 179 -12.16 -3.94 -7.36
C SER A 179 -13.11 -3.12 -8.23
N PRO A 180 -14.16 -3.73 -8.81
CA PRO A 180 -15.14 -3.03 -9.64
C PRO A 180 -15.81 -1.84 -8.92
N GLU A 181 -16.17 -2.01 -7.65
CA GLU A 181 -16.79 -0.96 -6.84
C GLU A 181 -15.83 0.22 -6.58
N GLN A 182 -14.52 -0.05 -6.40
CA GLN A 182 -13.51 1.01 -6.31
C GLN A 182 -13.40 1.79 -7.62
N PHE A 183 -13.34 1.08 -8.74
CA PHE A 183 -13.26 1.69 -10.06
C PHE A 183 -14.49 2.55 -10.37
N MET A 184 -15.68 2.10 -9.96
CA MET A 184 -16.94 2.84 -10.14
C MET A 184 -17.17 3.93 -9.09
N GLY A 185 -16.25 4.15 -8.15
CA GLY A 185 -16.41 5.15 -7.09
C GLY A 185 -17.53 4.83 -6.09
N GLN A 186 -17.90 3.55 -5.97
CA GLN A 186 -18.96 3.09 -5.07
C GLN A 186 -18.42 2.89 -3.65
N THR A 187 -19.32 2.51 -2.73
CA THR A 187 -18.93 2.20 -1.34
C THR A 187 -18.03 0.98 -1.28
N VAL A 188 -16.84 1.15 -0.70
CA VAL A 188 -15.80 0.13 -0.56
C VAL A 188 -15.82 -0.44 0.86
N ASP A 189 -15.89 -1.77 0.97
CA ASP A 189 -15.74 -2.51 2.22
C ASP A 189 -14.65 -3.61 2.11
N GLY A 190 -14.53 -4.49 3.11
CA GLY A 190 -13.52 -5.55 3.14
C GLY A 190 -13.56 -6.53 1.95
N ARG A 191 -14.68 -6.61 1.23
CA ARG A 191 -14.79 -7.47 0.02
C ARG A 191 -13.91 -6.96 -1.12
N SER A 192 -13.65 -5.65 -1.18
CA SER A 192 -12.74 -5.06 -2.16
C SER A 192 -11.29 -5.54 -1.94
N ASP A 193 -10.85 -5.67 -0.68
CA ASP A 193 -9.55 -6.22 -0.37
C ASP A 193 -9.45 -7.71 -0.75
N LEU A 194 -10.54 -8.47 -0.55
CA LEU A 194 -10.61 -9.89 -0.94
C LEU A 194 -10.58 -10.06 -2.47
N PHE A 195 -11.23 -9.16 -3.22
CA PHE A 195 -11.10 -9.14 -4.68
C PHE A 195 -9.64 -8.96 -5.10
N SER A 196 -8.96 -7.96 -4.53
CA SER A 196 -7.54 -7.69 -4.83
C SER A 196 -6.63 -8.85 -4.44
N ALA A 197 -6.90 -9.52 -3.30
CA ALA A 197 -6.20 -10.74 -2.90
C ALA A 197 -6.43 -11.89 -3.90
N GLY A 198 -7.64 -12.02 -4.44
CA GLY A 198 -7.96 -12.97 -5.52
C GLY A 198 -7.16 -12.73 -6.80
N VAL A 199 -6.98 -11.46 -7.18
CA VAL A 199 -6.13 -11.07 -8.33
C VAL A 199 -4.67 -11.47 -8.10
N ILE A 200 -4.15 -11.28 -6.88
CA ILE A 200 -2.79 -11.69 -6.50
C ILE A 200 -2.65 -13.23 -6.57
N LEU A 201 -3.64 -13.96 -6.06
CA LEU A 201 -3.64 -15.43 -6.16
C LEU A 201 -3.64 -15.89 -7.62
N TYR A 202 -4.46 -15.29 -8.47
CA TYR A 202 -4.45 -15.60 -9.90
C TYR A 202 -3.06 -15.38 -10.49
N GLN A 203 -2.41 -14.25 -10.18
CA GLN A 203 -1.07 -13.94 -10.67
C GLN A 203 -0.01 -14.94 -10.14
N PHE A 204 -0.10 -15.41 -8.91
CA PHE A 204 0.75 -16.48 -8.40
C PHE A 204 0.64 -17.77 -9.22
N LEU A 205 -0.59 -18.15 -9.58
CA LEU A 205 -0.86 -19.42 -10.26
C LEU A 205 -0.51 -19.39 -11.73
N THR A 206 -0.77 -18.26 -12.42
CA THR A 206 -0.60 -18.13 -13.86
C THR A 206 0.68 -17.40 -14.26
N GLY A 207 1.18 -16.51 -13.41
CA GLY A 207 2.25 -15.55 -13.70
C GLY A 207 1.76 -14.28 -14.39
N GLU A 208 0.46 -14.17 -14.67
CA GLU A 208 -0.15 -13.07 -15.39
C GLU A 208 -1.25 -12.41 -14.58
N LYS A 209 -1.53 -11.14 -14.87
CA LYS A 209 -2.66 -10.44 -14.26
C LYS A 209 -3.95 -10.82 -15.01
N PRO A 210 -5.08 -11.06 -14.31
CA PRO A 210 -6.34 -11.42 -14.96
C PRO A 210 -6.94 -10.25 -15.78
N PHE A 211 -6.58 -9.01 -15.42
CA PHE A 211 -7.11 -7.79 -16.04
C PHE A 211 -5.95 -6.95 -16.58
N THR A 212 -5.75 -6.96 -17.92
CA THR A 212 -4.65 -6.26 -18.60
C THR A 212 -5.12 -5.18 -19.57
N GLY A 213 -6.44 -4.97 -19.72
CA GLY A 213 -7.04 -4.00 -20.66
C GLY A 213 -6.93 -2.55 -20.15
N ALA A 214 -6.87 -1.59 -21.08
CA ALA A 214 -7.09 -0.18 -20.76
C ALA A 214 -8.55 -0.01 -20.30
N LEU A 215 -8.74 0.37 -19.03
CA LEU A 215 -10.07 0.66 -18.50
C LEU A 215 -10.51 2.02 -19.05
N THR A 216 -11.48 2.03 -19.95
CA THR A 216 -12.15 3.25 -20.40
C THR A 216 -13.49 3.36 -19.70
N THR A 217 -13.81 4.54 -19.17
CA THR A 217 -15.08 4.83 -18.50
C THR A 217 -16.30 4.67 -19.39
N SER A 218 -16.09 4.53 -20.71
CA SER A 218 -17.15 4.35 -21.71
C SER A 218 -17.70 2.91 -21.83
N ASN A 219 -17.10 1.92 -21.16
CA ASN A 219 -17.60 0.55 -21.20
C ASN A 219 -17.41 -0.17 -19.85
N PRO A 220 -18.33 0.02 -18.88
CA PRO A 220 -18.26 -0.62 -17.57
C PRO A 220 -18.40 -2.17 -17.61
N GLY A 221 -18.75 -2.75 -18.77
CA GLY A 221 -18.78 -4.20 -18.99
C GLY A 221 -17.50 -4.82 -19.56
N GLY A 222 -16.46 -4.00 -19.81
CA GLY A 222 -15.25 -4.43 -20.53
C GLY A 222 -14.16 -5.11 -19.68
N MET A 223 -14.44 -5.52 -18.43
CA MET A 223 -13.60 -6.45 -17.70
C MET A 223 -13.79 -7.88 -18.23
N SER A 224 -13.30 -8.15 -19.44
CA SER A 224 -13.24 -9.51 -19.95
C SER A 224 -11.94 -10.16 -19.44
N PRO A 225 -11.98 -11.29 -18.73
CA PRO A 225 -10.78 -12.06 -18.46
C PRO A 225 -10.19 -12.46 -19.82
N SER A 226 -8.91 -12.19 -20.03
CA SER A 226 -8.16 -12.72 -21.15
C SER A 226 -8.37 -14.24 -21.15
N HIS A 227 -8.82 -14.80 -22.26
CA HIS A 227 -9.23 -16.18 -22.43
C HIS A 227 -8.35 -17.16 -21.66
N CYS A 228 -8.91 -17.86 -20.66
CA CYS A 228 -8.39 -19.13 -20.17
C CYS A 228 -8.53 -20.13 -21.31
N SER A 229 -7.47 -20.32 -22.09
CA SER A 229 -7.29 -21.53 -22.88
C SER A 229 -6.70 -22.56 -21.92
N VAL A 230 -7.47 -23.62 -21.64
CA VAL A 230 -7.08 -24.82 -20.89
C VAL A 230 -6.10 -25.63 -21.75
#